data_a858b8cfa2ee97d9713e76d3ffb7695e
#
_entry.id   a858b8cfa2ee97d9713e76d3ffb7695e
#
_cell.length_a   1.000
_cell.length_b   1.000
_cell.length_c   1.000
_cell.angle_alpha   90.00
_cell.angle_beta   90.00
_cell.angle_gamma   90.00
#
_symmetry.space_group_name_H-M   'P 1'
#
loop_
_entity.id
_entity.type
_entity.pdbx_description
1 polymer ?
#
loop_
_entity_poly.entity_id
_entity_poly.type
_entity_poly.pdbx_seq_one_letter_code
_entity_poly.pdbx_strand_id
1 'polypeptide(L)'
;MNDKPILSWRAAGVSLGLLLTLATYLVSPLGVSTQFVVTDAIALHSIAPEMAEGNTYLAKYGTKQDWGIGYGWMLVFGMLIGAAVTSRVLGHKQPAQDKGSMPQLWATRFGPSQIKRLSAAFVGGLLLLFGARLAGGCTSGHMISGISQLAVGSFVFGIVTFSVAILTAKFLFRQRGN
;
A
#
# COMPACT_ATOMS: atom_id res chain seq x y z
N MET A 1 16.38 19.16 20.14
CA MET A 1 16.54 17.96 19.30
C MET A 1 16.18 18.34 17.88
N ASN A 2 17.04 18.06 16.92
CA ASN A 2 16.83 18.50 15.53
C ASN A 2 15.77 17.61 14.87
N ASP A 3 14.51 18.04 14.87
CA ASP A 3 13.40 17.37 14.17
C ASP A 3 13.37 17.70 12.67
N LYS A 4 14.53 17.99 12.08
CA LYS A 4 14.59 18.28 10.65
C LYS A 4 14.38 16.97 9.88
N PRO A 5 13.43 16.93 8.94
CA PRO A 5 13.28 15.77 8.06
C PRO A 5 14.58 15.55 7.28
N ILE A 6 14.97 14.30 7.14
CA ILE A 6 16.21 13.87 6.47
C ILE A 6 16.25 14.35 5.01
N LEU A 7 15.13 14.28 4.34
CA LEU A 7 14.90 14.79 3.00
C LEU A 7 13.80 15.83 3.04
N SER A 8 14.03 16.97 2.40
CA SER A 8 12.93 17.89 2.15
C SER A 8 11.86 17.19 1.28
N TRP A 9 10.60 17.56 1.43
CA TRP A 9 9.52 16.99 0.64
C TRP A 9 9.76 17.11 -0.88
N ARG A 10 10.45 18.17 -1.30
CA ARG A 10 10.83 18.39 -2.71
C ARG A 10 11.86 17.37 -3.17
N ALA A 11 12.92 17.16 -2.38
CA ALA A 11 13.96 16.19 -2.70
C ALA A 11 13.39 14.75 -2.71
N ALA A 12 12.52 14.42 -1.75
CA ALA A 12 11.83 13.14 -1.73
C ALA A 12 10.95 12.93 -2.97
N GLY A 13 10.19 13.95 -3.37
CA GLY A 13 9.36 13.89 -4.57
C GLY A 13 10.16 13.71 -5.86
N VAL A 14 11.24 14.47 -6.03
CA VAL A 14 12.15 14.34 -7.19
C VAL A 14 12.79 12.95 -7.22
N SER A 15 13.30 12.47 -6.08
CA SER A 15 13.91 11.12 -5.99
C SER A 15 12.92 10.02 -6.33
N LEU A 16 11.68 10.11 -5.82
CA LEU A 16 10.62 9.16 -6.14
C LEU A 16 10.25 9.20 -7.63
N GLY A 17 10.15 10.39 -8.22
CA GLY A 17 9.87 10.56 -9.64
C GLY A 17 10.95 9.96 -10.55
N LEU A 18 12.20 10.22 -10.23
CA LEU A 18 13.34 9.65 -10.98
C LEU A 18 13.36 8.11 -10.84
N LEU A 19 13.16 7.59 -9.63
CA LEU A 19 13.12 6.15 -9.40
C LEU A 19 11.95 5.49 -10.14
N LEU A 20 10.79 6.13 -10.14
CA LEU A 20 9.61 5.65 -10.88
C LEU A 20 9.88 5.61 -12.39
N THR A 21 10.45 6.66 -12.94
CA THR A 21 10.80 6.73 -14.37
C THR A 21 11.80 5.64 -14.73
N LEU A 22 12.84 5.48 -13.92
CA LEU A 22 13.87 4.45 -14.13
C LEU A 22 13.27 3.03 -14.03
N ALA A 23 12.46 2.75 -13.01
CA ALA A 23 11.82 1.46 -12.83
C ALA A 23 10.87 1.12 -13.98
N THR A 24 10.08 2.11 -14.43
CA THR A 24 9.15 1.93 -15.56
C THR A 24 9.89 1.67 -16.88
N TYR A 25 11.01 2.35 -17.07
CA TYR A 25 11.85 2.19 -18.28
C TYR A 25 12.57 0.85 -18.31
N LEU A 26 13.15 0.42 -17.16
CA LEU A 26 13.98 -0.79 -17.10
C LEU A 26 13.16 -2.08 -16.97
N VAL A 27 12.03 -2.06 -16.28
CA VAL A 27 11.29 -3.28 -15.92
C VAL A 27 9.78 -3.12 -16.13
N SER A 28 9.11 -2.38 -15.26
CA SER A 28 7.65 -2.16 -15.33
C SER A 28 7.20 -1.07 -14.36
N PRO A 29 5.99 -0.50 -14.57
CA PRO A 29 5.40 0.44 -13.62
C PRO A 29 5.23 -0.15 -12.22
N LEU A 30 5.35 0.69 -11.19
CA LEU A 30 5.22 0.28 -9.79
C LEU A 30 3.77 -0.12 -9.47
N GLY A 31 3.59 -1.30 -8.88
CA GLY A 31 2.29 -1.78 -8.43
C GLY A 31 2.44 -2.91 -7.42
N VAL A 32 1.80 -2.78 -6.25
CA VAL A 32 1.97 -3.73 -5.13
C VAL A 32 0.80 -4.69 -5.01
N SER A 33 -0.45 -4.24 -5.22
CA SER A 33 -1.64 -5.05 -4.96
C SER A 33 -1.75 -6.32 -5.80
N THR A 34 -1.15 -6.33 -6.98
CA THR A 34 -1.14 -7.51 -7.87
C THR A 34 -0.35 -8.66 -7.26
N GLN A 35 0.64 -8.36 -6.42
CA GLN A 35 1.48 -9.39 -5.80
C GLN A 35 0.70 -10.32 -4.85
N PHE A 36 -0.33 -9.80 -4.20
CA PHE A 36 -1.23 -10.64 -3.38
C PHE A 36 -1.97 -11.66 -4.25
N VAL A 37 -2.50 -11.25 -5.40
CA VAL A 37 -3.17 -12.15 -6.33
C VAL A 37 -2.20 -13.18 -6.92
N VAL A 38 -0.98 -12.76 -7.23
CA VAL A 38 0.07 -13.68 -7.71
C VAL A 38 0.41 -14.71 -6.64
N THR A 39 0.50 -14.29 -5.37
CA THR A 39 0.74 -15.23 -4.25
C THR A 39 -0.39 -16.22 -4.10
N ASP A 40 -1.64 -15.75 -4.15
CA ASP A 40 -2.81 -16.62 -4.10
C ASP A 40 -2.82 -17.61 -5.28
N ALA A 41 -2.48 -17.14 -6.48
CA ALA A 41 -2.37 -17.97 -7.67
C ALA A 41 -1.28 -19.04 -7.54
N ILE A 42 -0.09 -18.68 -7.06
CA ILE A 42 1.01 -19.62 -6.81
C ILE A 42 0.62 -20.64 -5.74
N ALA A 43 0.05 -20.19 -4.63
CA ALA A 43 -0.37 -21.05 -3.54
C ALA A 43 -1.44 -22.05 -3.99
N LEU A 44 -2.44 -21.60 -4.74
CA LEU A 44 -3.46 -22.50 -5.28
C LEU A 44 -2.88 -23.45 -6.32
N HIS A 45 -2.02 -22.98 -7.21
CA HIS A 45 -1.38 -23.81 -8.23
C HIS A 45 -0.49 -24.91 -7.60
N SER A 46 0.17 -24.64 -6.47
CA SER A 46 0.98 -25.65 -5.78
C SER A 46 0.14 -26.75 -5.10
N ILE A 47 -1.12 -26.47 -4.76
CA ILE A 47 -2.03 -27.41 -4.09
C ILE A 47 -2.98 -28.09 -5.09
N ALA A 48 -3.52 -27.33 -6.02
CA ALA A 48 -4.51 -27.77 -7.00
C ALA A 48 -4.32 -27.05 -8.35
N PRO A 49 -3.38 -27.51 -9.19
CA PRO A 49 -3.04 -26.87 -10.46
C PRO A 49 -4.24 -26.66 -11.39
N GLU A 50 -5.08 -27.68 -11.54
CA GLU A 50 -6.27 -27.62 -12.40
C GLU A 50 -7.27 -26.53 -11.96
N MET A 51 -7.43 -26.33 -10.66
CA MET A 51 -8.30 -25.26 -10.14
C MET A 51 -7.71 -23.87 -10.36
N ALA A 52 -6.39 -23.73 -10.26
CA ALA A 52 -5.70 -22.46 -10.50
C ALA A 52 -5.76 -22.06 -11.96
N GLU A 53 -5.51 -23.00 -12.86
CA GLU A 53 -5.55 -22.79 -14.31
C GLU A 53 -7.00 -22.64 -14.83
N GLY A 54 -7.95 -23.35 -14.25
CA GLY A 54 -9.38 -23.21 -14.55
C GLY A 54 -9.99 -21.88 -14.09
N ASN A 55 -9.37 -21.20 -13.15
CA ASN A 55 -9.82 -19.90 -12.69
C ASN A 55 -9.24 -18.79 -13.57
N THR A 56 -10.04 -18.24 -14.46
CA THR A 56 -9.65 -17.19 -15.43
C THR A 56 -8.95 -16.00 -14.79
N TYR A 57 -9.33 -15.62 -13.56
CA TYR A 57 -8.72 -14.50 -12.87
C TYR A 57 -7.33 -14.84 -12.35
N LEU A 58 -7.15 -15.97 -11.69
CA LEU A 58 -5.85 -16.40 -11.17
C LEU A 58 -4.88 -16.80 -12.27
N ALA A 59 -5.36 -17.53 -13.28
CA ALA A 59 -4.58 -17.90 -14.45
C ALA A 59 -3.98 -16.69 -15.16
N LYS A 60 -4.75 -15.61 -15.34
CA LYS A 60 -4.27 -14.36 -15.95
C LYS A 60 -3.02 -13.79 -15.27
N TYR A 61 -2.92 -13.90 -13.95
CA TYR A 61 -1.79 -13.36 -13.17
C TYR A 61 -0.70 -14.40 -12.93
N GLY A 62 -1.07 -15.69 -12.77
CA GLY A 62 -0.14 -16.78 -12.57
C GLY A 62 0.71 -17.04 -13.82
N THR A 63 0.08 -17.23 -14.97
CA THR A 63 0.78 -17.49 -16.25
C THR A 63 1.67 -16.32 -16.67
N LYS A 64 1.28 -15.08 -16.36
CA LYS A 64 2.09 -13.89 -16.69
C LYS A 64 3.44 -13.85 -15.95
N GLN A 65 3.59 -14.60 -14.88
CA GLN A 65 4.80 -14.68 -14.07
C GLN A 65 5.33 -16.13 -13.94
N ASP A 66 4.97 -17.01 -14.87
CA ASP A 66 5.34 -18.43 -14.87
C ASP A 66 5.13 -19.09 -13.51
N TRP A 67 4.04 -18.74 -12.82
CA TRP A 67 3.70 -19.20 -11.47
C TRP A 67 4.82 -18.97 -10.44
N GLY A 68 5.64 -17.95 -10.64
CA GLY A 68 6.80 -17.61 -9.83
C GLY A 68 6.76 -16.23 -9.19
N ILE A 69 7.75 -15.97 -8.34
CA ILE A 69 7.94 -14.68 -7.66
C ILE A 69 8.54 -13.69 -8.66
N GLY A 70 7.77 -12.68 -9.04
CA GLY A 70 8.18 -11.66 -9.99
C GLY A 70 8.72 -10.37 -9.35
N TYR A 71 9.03 -9.41 -10.23
CA TYR A 71 9.53 -8.07 -9.90
C TYR A 71 8.76 -7.36 -8.77
N GLY A 72 7.44 -7.46 -8.76
CA GLY A 72 6.64 -6.75 -7.76
C GLY A 72 6.88 -7.22 -6.32
N TRP A 73 7.22 -8.48 -6.11
CA TRP A 73 7.63 -8.98 -4.78
C TRP A 73 9.00 -8.44 -4.39
N MET A 74 9.93 -8.33 -5.33
CA MET A 74 11.23 -7.70 -5.08
C MET A 74 11.07 -6.22 -4.68
N LEU A 75 10.09 -5.52 -5.28
CA LEU A 75 9.72 -4.17 -4.87
C LEU A 75 9.23 -4.12 -3.42
N VAL A 76 8.33 -5.04 -3.00
CA VAL A 76 7.81 -5.11 -1.63
C VAL A 76 8.94 -5.35 -0.63
N PHE A 77 9.80 -6.34 -0.88
CA PHE A 77 10.95 -6.62 -0.03
C PHE A 77 11.96 -5.48 -0.01
N GLY A 78 12.22 -4.87 -1.17
CA GLY A 78 13.09 -3.70 -1.27
C GLY A 78 12.60 -2.52 -0.43
N MET A 79 11.29 -2.26 -0.42
CA MET A 79 10.70 -1.23 0.45
C MET A 79 10.86 -1.56 1.95
N LEU A 80 10.65 -2.80 2.35
CA LEU A 80 10.83 -3.23 3.75
C LEU A 80 12.29 -3.08 4.19
N ILE A 81 13.22 -3.57 3.39
CA ILE A 81 14.66 -3.47 3.66
C ILE A 81 15.09 -2.00 3.68
N GLY A 82 14.68 -1.21 2.68
CA GLY A 82 14.98 0.21 2.59
C GLY A 82 14.48 0.98 3.80
N ALA A 83 13.25 0.73 4.25
CA ALA A 83 12.68 1.34 5.45
C ALA A 83 13.46 0.94 6.71
N ALA A 84 13.82 -0.35 6.84
CA ALA A 84 14.59 -0.85 7.99
C ALA A 84 16.00 -0.26 8.04
N VAL A 85 16.69 -0.20 6.91
CA VAL A 85 18.03 0.41 6.79
C VAL A 85 17.96 1.90 7.11
N THR A 86 17.03 2.62 6.49
CA THR A 86 16.86 4.05 6.69
C THR A 86 16.57 4.36 8.16
N SER A 87 15.68 3.61 8.81
CA SER A 87 15.36 3.83 10.22
C SER A 87 16.55 3.58 11.16
N ARG A 88 17.41 2.62 10.83
CA ARG A 88 18.62 2.32 11.61
C ARG A 88 19.74 3.32 11.38
N VAL A 89 20.03 3.62 10.11
CA VAL A 89 21.15 4.52 9.74
C VAL A 89 20.88 5.95 10.15
N LEU A 90 19.65 6.41 10.01
CA LEU A 90 19.26 7.80 10.26
C LEU A 90 18.79 8.02 11.70
N GLY A 91 18.75 6.97 12.51
CA GLY A 91 18.53 7.06 13.96
C GLY A 91 17.25 7.77 14.35
N HIS A 92 16.18 7.68 13.53
CA HIS A 92 14.89 8.31 13.83
C HIS A 92 14.30 7.69 15.08
N LYS A 93 14.53 8.35 16.20
CA LYS A 93 13.82 8.03 17.44
C LYS A 93 12.39 8.52 17.29
N GLN A 94 11.45 7.59 17.31
CA GLN A 94 10.02 7.96 17.38
C GLN A 94 9.83 8.95 18.54
N PRO A 95 9.03 10.01 18.36
CA PRO A 95 8.67 10.91 19.44
C PRO A 95 8.19 10.11 20.65
N ALA A 96 8.53 10.58 21.86
CA ALA A 96 8.18 9.85 23.08
C ALA A 96 6.66 9.62 23.23
N GLN A 97 5.86 10.47 22.58
CA GLN A 97 4.40 10.35 22.52
C GLN A 97 3.91 9.17 21.67
N ASP A 98 4.71 8.72 20.67
CA ASP A 98 4.38 7.60 19.79
C ASP A 98 5.02 6.27 20.21
N LYS A 99 5.79 6.27 21.31
CA LYS A 99 6.34 5.03 21.89
C LYS A 99 5.27 4.13 22.53
N GLY A 100 4.05 4.65 22.68
CA GLY A 100 2.88 3.86 23.05
C GLY A 100 2.42 2.99 21.89
N SER A 101 1.97 1.78 22.19
CA SER A 101 1.42 0.84 21.22
C SER A 101 0.14 1.34 20.53
N MET A 102 -0.38 2.52 20.89
CA MET A 102 -1.66 3.02 20.43
C MET A 102 -1.66 4.54 20.19
N PRO A 103 -2.05 5.02 18.99
CA PRO A 103 -2.25 6.44 18.73
C PRO A 103 -3.33 7.03 19.66
N GLN A 104 -3.05 8.20 20.24
CA GLN A 104 -3.97 8.87 21.16
C GLN A 104 -5.36 9.10 20.54
N LEU A 105 -5.40 9.51 19.27
CA LEU A 105 -6.66 9.74 18.55
C LEU A 105 -7.56 8.49 18.47
N TRP A 106 -6.96 7.31 18.33
CA TRP A 106 -7.69 6.06 18.38
C TRP A 106 -8.16 5.73 19.79
N ALA A 107 -7.26 5.84 20.78
CA ALA A 107 -7.55 5.50 22.16
C ALA A 107 -8.69 6.33 22.74
N THR A 108 -8.74 7.64 22.43
CA THR A 108 -9.82 8.54 22.88
C THR A 108 -11.16 8.23 22.22
N ARG A 109 -11.18 7.72 20.98
CA ARG A 109 -12.41 7.48 20.24
C ARG A 109 -12.97 6.07 20.42
N PHE A 110 -12.12 5.06 20.38
CA PHE A 110 -12.50 3.64 20.34
C PHE A 110 -12.03 2.85 21.57
N GLY A 111 -11.31 3.49 22.48
CA GLY A 111 -10.77 2.90 23.70
C GLY A 111 -9.36 2.29 23.51
N PRO A 112 -8.69 1.92 24.61
CA PRO A 112 -7.29 1.53 24.64
C PRO A 112 -7.03 0.06 24.24
N SER A 113 -8.00 -0.64 23.63
CA SER A 113 -7.86 -2.05 23.27
C SER A 113 -7.06 -2.24 21.99
N GLN A 114 -5.91 -2.89 22.08
CA GLN A 114 -5.06 -3.25 20.93
C GLN A 114 -5.75 -4.25 19.99
N ILE A 115 -6.49 -5.21 20.54
CA ILE A 115 -7.19 -6.22 19.74
C ILE A 115 -8.25 -5.56 18.85
N LYS A 116 -9.05 -4.65 19.39
CA LYS A 116 -10.03 -3.89 18.61
C LYS A 116 -9.37 -3.11 17.48
N ARG A 117 -8.22 -2.48 17.76
CA ARG A 117 -7.47 -1.74 16.73
C ARG A 117 -6.95 -2.64 15.63
N LEU A 118 -6.34 -3.78 16.01
CA LEU A 118 -5.80 -4.74 15.03
C LEU A 118 -6.90 -5.36 14.18
N SER A 119 -8.03 -5.75 14.82
CA SER A 119 -9.18 -6.28 14.08
C SER A 119 -9.77 -5.25 13.11
N ALA A 120 -9.94 -4.00 13.55
CA ALA A 120 -10.40 -2.94 12.67
C ALA A 120 -9.43 -2.65 11.52
N ALA A 121 -8.12 -2.67 11.79
CA ALA A 121 -7.09 -2.51 10.77
C ALA A 121 -7.10 -3.68 9.77
N PHE A 122 -7.28 -4.91 10.24
CA PHE A 122 -7.39 -6.10 9.39
C PHE A 122 -8.61 -6.03 8.46
N VAL A 123 -9.79 -5.76 9.03
CA VAL A 123 -11.02 -5.60 8.24
C VAL A 123 -10.90 -4.44 7.25
N GLY A 124 -10.36 -3.31 7.70
CA GLY A 124 -10.10 -2.17 6.82
C GLY A 124 -9.14 -2.51 5.68
N GLY A 125 -8.09 -3.28 5.95
CA GLY A 125 -7.14 -3.78 4.95
C GLY A 125 -7.80 -4.71 3.92
N LEU A 126 -8.66 -5.63 4.36
CA LEU A 126 -9.44 -6.49 3.47
C LEU A 126 -10.33 -5.69 2.52
N LEU A 127 -11.10 -4.74 3.06
CA LEU A 127 -11.98 -3.88 2.26
C LEU A 127 -11.19 -3.04 1.27
N LEU A 128 -10.04 -2.51 1.69
CA LEU A 128 -9.15 -1.72 0.84
C LEU A 128 -8.57 -2.56 -0.31
N LEU A 129 -8.09 -3.77 -0.01
CA LEU A 129 -7.55 -4.67 -1.03
C LEU A 129 -8.64 -5.12 -2.01
N PHE A 130 -9.82 -5.47 -1.50
CA PHE A 130 -10.97 -5.83 -2.33
C PHE A 130 -11.36 -4.68 -3.28
N GLY A 131 -11.49 -3.45 -2.75
CA GLY A 131 -11.76 -2.27 -3.56
C GLY A 131 -10.66 -1.99 -4.61
N ALA A 132 -9.39 -2.16 -4.25
CA ALA A 132 -8.27 -2.02 -5.18
C ALA A 132 -8.34 -3.05 -6.32
N ARG A 133 -8.82 -4.27 -6.05
CA ARG A 133 -9.00 -5.30 -7.10
C ARG A 133 -10.16 -4.98 -8.03
N LEU A 134 -11.26 -4.46 -7.50
CA LEU A 134 -12.40 -3.98 -8.31
C LEU A 134 -12.01 -2.79 -9.20
N ALA A 135 -11.19 -1.88 -8.67
CA ALA A 135 -10.71 -0.72 -9.42
C ALA A 135 -9.59 -1.04 -10.43
N GLY A 136 -9.08 -2.27 -10.46
CA GLY A 136 -7.99 -2.68 -11.33
C GLY A 136 -6.60 -2.27 -10.88
N GLY A 137 -6.46 -1.67 -9.68
CA GLY A 137 -5.18 -1.26 -9.10
C GLY A 137 -5.32 -0.57 -7.75
N CYS A 138 -4.25 -0.54 -6.98
CA CYS A 138 -4.17 0.20 -5.71
C CYS A 138 -3.66 1.63 -5.92
N THR A 139 -3.51 2.37 -4.82
CA THR A 139 -2.97 3.74 -4.86
C THR A 139 -1.58 3.82 -5.50
N SER A 140 -0.68 2.85 -5.29
CA SER A 140 0.62 2.84 -5.98
C SER A 140 0.47 2.62 -7.49
N GLY A 141 -0.45 1.75 -7.91
CA GLY A 141 -0.72 1.50 -9.33
C GLY A 141 -1.39 2.69 -10.03
N HIS A 142 -2.44 3.24 -9.43
CA HIS A 142 -3.17 4.37 -10.03
C HIS A 142 -2.48 5.71 -9.77
N MET A 143 -2.20 6.06 -8.50
CA MET A 143 -1.79 7.44 -8.18
C MET A 143 -0.30 7.68 -8.46
N ILE A 144 0.58 6.71 -8.20
CA ILE A 144 2.00 6.89 -8.51
C ILE A 144 2.25 6.55 -9.98
N SER A 145 1.98 5.33 -10.41
CA SER A 145 2.30 4.89 -11.78
C SER A 145 1.30 5.38 -12.82
N GLY A 146 0.00 5.33 -12.55
CA GLY A 146 -1.03 5.66 -13.54
C GLY A 146 -1.14 7.17 -13.82
N ILE A 147 -1.04 8.01 -12.79
CA ILE A 147 -1.03 9.47 -12.99
C ILE A 147 0.24 9.92 -13.72
N SER A 148 1.39 9.33 -13.41
CA SER A 148 2.64 9.65 -14.12
C SER A 148 2.59 9.27 -15.61
N GLN A 149 1.76 8.28 -15.97
CA GLN A 149 1.47 7.88 -17.35
C GLN A 149 0.25 8.62 -17.97
N LEU A 150 -0.29 9.63 -17.29
CA LEU A 150 -1.45 10.41 -17.72
C LEU A 150 -2.71 9.57 -17.97
N ALA A 151 -2.85 8.43 -17.28
CA ALA A 151 -4.03 7.58 -17.44
C ALA A 151 -5.27 8.24 -16.80
N VAL A 152 -6.27 8.56 -17.60
CA VAL A 152 -7.50 9.28 -17.18
C VAL A 152 -8.19 8.55 -16.02
N GLY A 153 -8.31 7.21 -16.08
CA GLY A 153 -8.89 6.42 -15.00
C GLY A 153 -8.18 6.60 -13.66
N SER A 154 -6.87 6.88 -13.69
CA SER A 154 -6.08 7.11 -12.47
C SER A 154 -6.36 8.46 -11.82
N PHE A 155 -6.65 9.48 -12.59
CA PHE A 155 -7.12 10.78 -12.06
C PHE A 155 -8.50 10.63 -11.40
N VAL A 156 -9.44 9.94 -12.06
CA VAL A 156 -10.76 9.66 -11.50
C VAL A 156 -10.63 8.86 -10.20
N PHE A 157 -9.82 7.79 -10.19
CA PHE A 157 -9.53 7.00 -9.00
C PHE A 157 -9.01 7.87 -7.85
N GLY A 158 -8.04 8.76 -8.13
CA GLY A 158 -7.47 9.67 -7.15
C GLY A 158 -8.53 10.59 -6.53
N ILE A 159 -9.32 11.27 -7.34
CA ILE A 159 -10.38 12.19 -6.89
C ILE A 159 -11.39 11.46 -5.99
N VAL A 160 -11.90 10.31 -6.44
CA VAL A 160 -12.88 9.53 -5.67
C VAL A 160 -12.27 9.03 -4.36
N THR A 161 -11.06 8.47 -4.40
CA THR A 161 -10.39 7.92 -3.21
C THR A 161 -10.16 9.00 -2.16
N PHE A 162 -9.65 10.18 -2.54
CA PHE A 162 -9.44 11.29 -1.59
C PHE A 162 -10.75 11.81 -1.02
N SER A 163 -11.77 11.98 -1.86
CA SER A 163 -13.08 12.46 -1.42
C SER A 163 -13.70 11.53 -0.38
N VAL A 164 -13.71 10.23 -0.67
CA VAL A 164 -14.25 9.21 0.26
C VAL A 164 -13.40 9.12 1.52
N ALA A 165 -12.08 9.15 1.41
CA ALA A 165 -11.18 9.09 2.56
C ALA A 165 -11.39 10.27 3.52
N ILE A 166 -11.52 11.49 3.00
CA ILE A 166 -11.80 12.70 3.81
C ILE A 166 -13.16 12.60 4.50
N LEU A 167 -14.20 12.18 3.78
CA LEU A 167 -15.54 12.01 4.35
C LEU A 167 -15.54 10.94 5.45
N THR A 168 -14.91 9.80 5.19
CA THR A 168 -14.80 8.70 6.16
C THR A 168 -14.02 9.11 7.40
N ALA A 169 -12.88 9.81 7.22
CA ALA A 169 -12.09 10.31 8.33
C ALA A 169 -12.87 11.31 9.18
N LYS A 170 -13.57 12.25 8.55
CA LYS A 170 -14.46 13.19 9.26
C LYS A 170 -15.56 12.48 10.02
N PHE A 171 -16.19 11.46 9.43
CA PHE A 171 -17.25 10.70 10.08
C PHE A 171 -16.71 9.89 11.26
N LEU A 172 -15.63 9.16 11.09
CA LEU A 172 -15.03 8.31 12.12
C LEU A 172 -14.45 9.13 13.30
N PHE A 173 -13.81 10.25 13.00
CA PHE A 173 -13.09 11.06 14.00
C PHE A 173 -13.82 12.37 14.35
N ARG A 174 -15.08 12.53 13.94
CA ARG A 174 -15.90 13.67 14.34
C ARG A 174 -15.99 13.71 15.87
N GLN A 175 -15.43 14.74 16.48
CA GLN A 175 -15.65 15.00 17.90
C GLN A 175 -17.14 15.23 18.10
N ARG A 176 -17.79 14.39 18.89
CA ARG A 176 -19.08 14.74 19.47
C ARG A 176 -18.77 15.88 20.46
N GLY A 177 -19.07 17.09 20.06
CA GLY A 177 -19.03 18.22 20.98
C GLY A 177 -19.90 17.90 22.20
N ASN A 178 -19.27 17.93 23.36
CA ASN A 178 -19.96 18.15 24.61
C ASN A 178 -20.36 19.61 24.68
#